data_873c993dc8be4ff65e061befe32aa8de
#
_entry.id   873c993dc8be4ff65e061befe32aa8de
#
_cell.length_a   1.000
_cell.length_b   1.000
_cell.length_c   1.000
_cell.angle_alpha   90.00
_cell.angle_beta   90.00
_cell.angle_gamma   90.00
#
_symmetry.space_group_name_H-M   'P 1'
#
loop_
_entity.id
_entity.type
_entity.pdbx_description
1 polymer ?
#
loop_
_entity_poly.entity_id
_entity_poly.type
_entity_poly.pdbx_seq_one_letter_code
_entity_poly.pdbx_strand_id
1 'polypeptide(L)'
;MLEKFCVGLVRILLGGILFFMTLLSAVVTCRVYGGSEIVQYGRDSLFLHLFFGAGVIGLTVFYRRRKERKCRKNQWLLLAAAGYLFWILLVPSWGGSDSHQCMASAQGLLQGDFSAWEPVAYSYGTAEGPLGYAYTYPSQNGLILYMAVLAFFFGDAAYVVFQILNIGFFILGIVSLQRMTVWGNERCSLLLWMACCLPFSFYILFVYGTMPGFGLSCLAMERLVRYVEEGRGRDFWIGAAAVAA
;
A
#
# COMPACT_ATOMS: atom_id res chain seq x y z
N MET A 1 29.38 -20.65 -7.00
CA MET A 1 28.70 -21.75 -6.28
C MET A 1 27.90 -21.19 -5.09
N LEU A 2 28.51 -20.38 -4.22
CA LEU A 2 27.88 -19.77 -3.06
C LEU A 2 26.63 -18.92 -3.43
N GLU A 3 26.73 -18.07 -4.46
CA GLU A 3 25.63 -17.24 -4.94
C GLU A 3 24.39 -18.06 -5.33
N LYS A 4 24.57 -19.13 -6.13
CA LYS A 4 23.45 -20.01 -6.52
C LYS A 4 22.81 -20.70 -5.32
N PHE A 5 23.64 -21.08 -4.34
CA PHE A 5 23.17 -21.66 -3.09
C PHE A 5 22.35 -20.64 -2.27
N CYS A 6 22.86 -19.42 -2.08
CA CYS A 6 22.15 -18.35 -1.37
C CYS A 6 20.83 -18.00 -2.06
N VAL A 7 20.81 -17.85 -3.38
CA VAL A 7 19.60 -17.60 -4.15
C VAL A 7 18.60 -18.75 -4.01
N GLY A 8 19.07 -20.00 -4.06
CA GLY A 8 18.24 -21.18 -3.83
C GLY A 8 17.61 -21.19 -2.43
N LEU A 9 18.41 -20.92 -1.41
CA LEU A 9 17.97 -20.87 -0.02
C LEU A 9 16.90 -19.76 0.19
N VAL A 10 17.15 -18.55 -0.33
CA VAL A 10 16.20 -17.44 -0.25
C VAL A 10 14.87 -17.80 -0.94
N ARG A 11 14.92 -18.44 -2.10
CA ARG A 11 13.69 -18.88 -2.80
C ARG A 11 12.90 -19.91 -2.00
N ILE A 12 13.57 -20.88 -1.38
CA ILE A 12 12.92 -21.90 -0.53
C ILE A 12 12.29 -21.25 0.70
N LEU A 13 13.04 -20.39 1.40
CA LEU A 13 12.54 -19.71 2.60
C LEU A 13 11.36 -18.78 2.26
N LEU A 14 11.49 -17.96 1.22
CA LEU A 14 10.42 -17.07 0.80
C LEU A 14 9.20 -17.85 0.32
N GLY A 15 9.40 -18.91 -0.47
CA GLY A 15 8.32 -19.79 -0.93
C GLY A 15 7.61 -20.48 0.24
N GLY A 16 8.35 -20.94 1.24
CA GLY A 16 7.82 -21.53 2.46
C GLY A 16 6.99 -20.54 3.28
N ILE A 17 7.51 -19.32 3.48
CA ILE A 17 6.78 -18.26 4.18
C ILE A 17 5.49 -17.92 3.43
N LEU A 18 5.56 -17.69 2.11
CA LEU A 18 4.39 -17.35 1.30
C LEU A 18 3.35 -18.48 1.29
N PHE A 19 3.80 -19.75 1.20
CA PHE A 19 2.91 -20.90 1.30
C PHE A 19 2.21 -20.96 2.66
N PHE A 20 2.96 -20.79 3.75
CA PHE A 20 2.41 -20.80 5.10
C PHE A 20 1.43 -19.66 5.35
N MET A 21 1.77 -18.43 4.91
CA MET A 21 0.88 -17.27 5.00
C MET A 21 -0.40 -17.48 4.19
N THR A 22 -0.29 -18.05 2.98
CA THR A 22 -1.47 -18.38 2.15
C THR A 22 -2.35 -19.43 2.80
N LEU A 23 -1.75 -20.47 3.40
CA LEU A 23 -2.47 -21.51 4.12
C LEU A 23 -3.21 -20.94 5.34
N LEU A 24 -2.53 -20.13 6.14
CA LEU A 24 -3.15 -19.44 7.28
C LEU A 24 -4.30 -18.54 6.81
N SER A 25 -4.09 -17.73 5.78
CA SER A 25 -5.12 -16.87 5.21
C SER A 25 -6.33 -17.65 4.70
N ALA A 26 -6.14 -18.84 4.14
CA ALA A 26 -7.23 -19.69 3.66
C ALA A 26 -8.03 -20.37 4.79
N VAL A 27 -7.40 -20.57 5.95
CA VAL A 27 -8.02 -21.28 7.09
C VAL A 27 -8.60 -20.32 8.12
N VAL A 28 -7.95 -19.15 8.28
CA VAL A 28 -8.25 -18.19 9.34
C VAL A 28 -8.57 -16.84 8.75
N THR A 29 -9.79 -16.36 8.98
CA THR A 29 -10.16 -14.97 8.68
C THR A 29 -10.32 -14.18 9.98
N CYS A 30 -9.97 -12.92 9.91
CA CYS A 30 -10.18 -11.95 10.98
C CYS A 30 -11.45 -11.16 10.67
N ARG A 31 -12.39 -11.13 11.61
CA ARG A 31 -13.59 -10.30 11.52
C ARG A 31 -13.56 -9.23 12.59
N VAL A 32 -13.75 -8.00 12.16
CA VAL A 32 -13.89 -6.85 13.07
C VAL A 32 -15.37 -6.58 13.28
N TYR A 33 -15.81 -6.60 14.53
CA TYR A 33 -17.20 -6.34 14.89
C TYR A 33 -17.34 -4.99 15.60
N GLY A 34 -18.25 -4.16 15.07
CA GLY A 34 -18.89 -3.08 15.80
C GLY A 34 -17.98 -1.99 16.36
N GLY A 35 -17.03 -1.46 15.60
CA GLY A 35 -16.23 -0.31 16.04
C GLY A 35 -15.18 -0.59 17.13
N SER A 36 -15.14 -1.79 17.69
CA SER A 36 -14.05 -2.29 18.52
C SER A 36 -13.24 -3.29 17.71
N GLU A 37 -11.92 -3.21 17.79
CA GLU A 37 -10.99 -4.14 17.13
C GLU A 37 -11.01 -5.55 17.79
N ILE A 38 -12.20 -6.06 18.05
CA ILE A 38 -12.34 -7.44 18.55
C ILE A 38 -12.09 -8.37 17.38
N VAL A 39 -10.91 -8.95 17.38
CA VAL A 39 -10.49 -9.93 16.38
C VAL A 39 -11.15 -11.26 16.70
N GLN A 40 -12.14 -11.64 15.90
CA GLN A 40 -12.67 -13.00 15.93
C GLN A 40 -12.06 -13.81 14.80
N TYR A 41 -11.45 -14.92 15.13
CA TYR A 41 -10.94 -15.87 14.15
C TYR A 41 -12.07 -16.77 13.66
N GLY A 42 -12.29 -16.79 12.36
CA GLY A 42 -13.29 -17.64 11.72
C GLY A 42 -12.69 -18.38 10.53
N ARG A 43 -13.43 -19.33 9.99
CA ARG A 43 -13.05 -19.98 8.73
C ARG A 43 -13.29 -19.02 7.56
N ASP A 44 -12.29 -18.88 6.70
CA ASP A 44 -12.46 -18.13 5.47
C ASP A 44 -13.02 -19.01 4.33
N SER A 45 -13.44 -18.36 3.25
CA SER A 45 -13.96 -19.06 2.08
C SER A 45 -12.84 -19.64 1.22
N LEU A 46 -12.53 -20.92 1.42
CA LEU A 46 -11.56 -21.63 0.58
C LEU A 46 -11.91 -21.52 -0.91
N PHE A 47 -13.21 -21.49 -1.25
CA PHE A 47 -13.68 -21.33 -2.63
C PHE A 47 -13.20 -20.01 -3.24
N LEU A 48 -13.32 -18.90 -2.52
CA LEU A 48 -12.86 -17.59 -3.01
C LEU A 48 -11.34 -17.56 -3.20
N HIS A 49 -10.57 -18.16 -2.30
CA HIS A 49 -9.12 -18.27 -2.43
C HIS A 49 -8.72 -19.09 -3.66
N LEU A 50 -9.35 -20.24 -3.86
CA LEU A 50 -9.09 -21.08 -5.04
C LEU A 50 -9.50 -20.38 -6.32
N PHE A 51 -10.66 -19.70 -6.34
CA PHE A 51 -11.13 -18.96 -7.50
C PHE A 51 -10.18 -17.81 -7.86
N PHE A 52 -9.76 -17.03 -6.87
CA PHE A 52 -8.79 -15.94 -7.07
C PHE A 52 -7.44 -16.47 -7.54
N GLY A 53 -6.91 -17.52 -6.89
CA GLY A 53 -5.66 -18.17 -7.27
C GLY A 53 -5.71 -18.71 -8.70
N ALA A 54 -6.79 -19.40 -9.08
CA ALA A 54 -7.01 -19.89 -10.44
C ALA A 54 -7.07 -18.74 -11.44
N GLY A 55 -7.72 -17.64 -11.09
CA GLY A 55 -7.77 -16.41 -11.90
C GLY A 55 -6.38 -15.84 -12.17
N VAL A 56 -5.55 -15.69 -11.11
CA VAL A 56 -4.17 -15.20 -11.23
C VAL A 56 -3.30 -16.13 -12.08
N ILE A 57 -3.41 -17.45 -11.86
CA ILE A 57 -2.69 -18.45 -12.67
C ILE A 57 -3.16 -18.39 -14.12
N GLY A 58 -4.46 -18.33 -14.36
CA GLY A 58 -5.06 -18.23 -15.70
C GLY A 58 -4.59 -16.99 -16.45
N LEU A 59 -4.58 -15.83 -15.78
CA LEU A 59 -4.04 -14.57 -16.32
C LEU A 59 -2.55 -14.70 -16.64
N THR A 60 -1.77 -15.30 -15.75
CA THR A 60 -0.33 -15.51 -15.96
C THR A 60 -0.07 -16.37 -17.20
N VAL A 61 -0.76 -17.50 -17.31
CA VAL A 61 -0.65 -18.41 -18.47
C VAL A 61 -1.11 -17.73 -19.76
N PHE A 62 -2.22 -17.00 -19.72
CA PHE A 62 -2.75 -16.26 -20.86
C PHE A 62 -1.75 -15.21 -21.37
N TYR A 63 -1.13 -14.42 -20.46
CA TYR A 63 -0.14 -13.42 -20.84
C TYR A 63 1.19 -14.02 -21.30
N ARG A 64 1.64 -15.13 -20.72
CA ARG A 64 2.83 -15.86 -21.21
C ARG A 64 2.65 -16.40 -22.64
N ARG A 65 1.45 -16.82 -23.02
CA ARG A 65 1.16 -17.36 -24.36
C ARG A 65 0.95 -16.28 -25.42
N ARG A 66 0.57 -15.07 -25.05
CA ARG A 66 0.41 -13.98 -26.00
C ARG A 66 1.78 -13.33 -26.26
N LYS A 67 2.29 -13.46 -27.53
CA LYS A 67 3.32 -12.55 -28.03
C LYS A 67 2.79 -11.12 -27.87
N GLU A 68 3.39 -10.32 -26.97
CA GLU A 68 2.96 -8.95 -26.72
C GLU A 68 2.99 -8.15 -28.03
N ARG A 69 1.81 -7.81 -28.54
CA ARG A 69 1.66 -6.62 -29.36
C ARG A 69 2.05 -5.45 -28.44
N LYS A 70 2.80 -4.46 -28.99
CA LYS A 70 3.17 -3.20 -28.31
C LYS A 70 1.94 -2.66 -27.56
N CYS A 71 1.75 -3.10 -26.33
CA CYS A 71 0.55 -2.77 -25.59
C CYS A 71 0.67 -1.31 -25.16
N ARG A 72 -0.38 -0.57 -25.35
CA ARG A 72 -0.55 0.83 -24.95
C ARG A 72 -0.52 0.94 -23.42
N LYS A 73 0.68 0.74 -22.85
CA LYS A 73 0.95 0.71 -21.41
C LYS A 73 0.27 1.85 -20.65
N ASN A 74 0.38 3.06 -21.21
CA ASN A 74 -0.17 4.26 -20.59
C ASN A 74 -1.70 4.26 -20.53
N GLN A 75 -2.38 3.58 -21.48
CA GLN A 75 -3.84 3.53 -21.47
C GLN A 75 -4.39 2.67 -20.33
N TRP A 76 -3.72 1.56 -20.00
CA TRP A 76 -4.13 0.73 -18.87
C TRP A 76 -3.91 1.43 -17.53
N LEU A 77 -2.80 2.17 -17.39
CA LEU A 77 -2.56 2.98 -16.20
C LEU A 77 -3.60 4.09 -16.05
N LEU A 78 -3.94 4.78 -17.13
CA LEU A 78 -4.98 5.81 -17.12
C LEU A 78 -6.35 5.21 -16.80
N LEU A 79 -6.69 4.07 -17.39
CA LEU A 79 -7.96 3.38 -17.13
C LEU A 79 -8.06 2.95 -15.66
N ALA A 80 -6.97 2.43 -15.10
CA ALA A 80 -6.93 2.05 -13.69
C ALA A 80 -7.04 3.27 -12.77
N ALA A 81 -6.30 4.35 -13.06
CA ALA A 81 -6.40 5.60 -12.31
C ALA A 81 -7.81 6.18 -12.35
N ALA A 82 -8.45 6.19 -13.53
CA ALA A 82 -9.83 6.63 -13.70
C ALA A 82 -10.81 5.74 -12.92
N GLY A 83 -10.61 4.42 -12.94
CA GLY A 83 -11.44 3.47 -12.19
C GLY A 83 -11.34 3.68 -10.68
N TYR A 84 -10.14 3.89 -10.14
CA TYR A 84 -9.95 4.19 -8.72
C TYR A 84 -10.47 5.57 -8.33
N LEU A 85 -10.30 6.58 -9.19
CA LEU A 85 -10.87 7.90 -8.98
C LEU A 85 -12.40 7.83 -8.93
N PHE A 86 -13.01 7.11 -9.88
CA PHE A 86 -14.44 6.86 -9.88
C PHE A 86 -14.90 6.15 -8.62
N TRP A 87 -14.13 5.17 -8.13
CA TRP A 87 -14.42 4.48 -6.88
C TRP A 87 -14.37 5.42 -5.67
N ILE A 88 -13.35 6.28 -5.54
CA ILE A 88 -13.28 7.30 -4.48
C ILE A 88 -14.53 8.20 -4.49
N LEU A 89 -15.00 8.59 -5.68
CA LEU A 89 -16.17 9.45 -5.81
C LEU A 89 -17.49 8.74 -5.49
N LEU A 90 -17.58 7.43 -5.74
CA LEU A 90 -18.80 6.65 -5.50
C LEU A 90 -18.90 6.14 -4.06
N VAL A 91 -17.80 5.88 -3.42
CA VAL A 91 -17.75 5.32 -2.06
C VAL A 91 -17.24 6.40 -1.12
N PRO A 92 -18.13 7.19 -0.52
CA PRO A 92 -17.74 8.13 0.51
C PRO A 92 -17.22 7.32 1.71
N SER A 93 -15.91 7.10 1.74
CA SER A 93 -15.28 6.45 2.88
C SER A 93 -14.91 7.49 3.90
N TRP A 94 -15.60 7.51 5.00
CA TRP A 94 -15.08 8.09 6.22
C TRP A 94 -14.04 7.10 6.72
N GLY A 95 -12.79 7.57 6.81
CA GLY A 95 -11.72 6.75 7.34
C GLY A 95 -12.12 6.16 8.69
N GLY A 96 -11.62 4.98 9.00
CA GLY A 96 -11.76 4.40 10.32
C GLY A 96 -11.26 5.34 11.41
N SER A 97 -11.46 5.00 12.66
CA SER A 97 -11.11 5.79 13.84
C SER A 97 -9.74 6.48 13.73
N ASP A 98 -8.69 5.74 13.34
CA ASP A 98 -7.32 6.27 13.22
C ASP A 98 -7.19 7.33 12.13
N SER A 99 -7.80 7.14 10.97
CA SER A 99 -7.78 8.13 9.90
C SER A 99 -8.40 9.45 10.33
N HIS A 100 -9.50 9.38 11.10
CA HIS A 100 -10.16 10.55 11.66
C HIS A 100 -9.25 11.23 12.69
N GLN A 101 -8.60 10.47 13.57
CA GLN A 101 -7.69 11.01 14.59
C GLN A 101 -6.45 11.66 13.98
N CYS A 102 -5.87 11.06 12.95
CA CYS A 102 -4.76 11.67 12.22
C CYS A 102 -5.17 13.00 11.58
N MET A 103 -6.37 13.05 10.95
CA MET A 103 -6.87 14.28 10.33
C MET A 103 -7.18 15.36 11.36
N ALA A 104 -7.84 15.01 12.47
CA ALA A 104 -8.16 15.93 13.56
C ALA A 104 -6.87 16.46 14.22
N SER A 105 -5.88 15.60 14.46
CA SER A 105 -4.56 16.01 14.97
C SER A 105 -3.84 16.96 14.01
N ALA A 106 -3.93 16.70 12.69
CA ALA A 106 -3.34 17.58 11.67
C ALA A 106 -4.01 18.95 11.63
N GLN A 107 -5.35 19.01 11.73
CA GLN A 107 -6.09 20.26 11.78
C GLN A 107 -5.81 21.02 13.09
N GLY A 108 -5.78 20.33 14.22
CA GLY A 108 -5.40 20.92 15.51
C GLY A 108 -4.00 21.55 15.46
N LEU A 109 -3.02 20.82 14.87
CA LEU A 109 -1.66 21.33 14.69
C LEU A 109 -1.62 22.66 13.92
N LEU A 110 -2.42 22.80 12.88
CA LEU A 110 -2.52 24.04 12.08
C LEU A 110 -3.17 25.18 12.86
N GLN A 111 -3.97 24.88 13.86
CA GLN A 111 -4.62 25.84 14.75
C GLN A 111 -3.79 26.16 16.01
N GLY A 112 -2.61 25.52 16.15
CA GLY A 112 -1.76 25.66 17.34
C GLY A 112 -2.22 24.80 18.52
N ASP A 113 -3.10 23.85 18.30
CA ASP A 113 -3.53 22.87 19.30
C ASP A 113 -2.60 21.64 19.27
N PHE A 114 -1.91 21.38 20.36
CA PHE A 114 -0.98 20.27 20.54
C PHE A 114 -1.54 19.17 21.46
N SER A 115 -2.83 19.18 21.74
CA SER A 115 -3.50 18.21 22.62
C SER A 115 -3.25 16.75 22.21
N ALA A 116 -3.09 16.48 20.92
CA ALA A 116 -2.75 15.16 20.43
C ALA A 116 -1.39 14.63 20.93
N TRP A 117 -0.47 15.52 21.32
CA TRP A 117 0.87 15.19 21.82
C TRP A 117 0.99 15.28 23.35
N GLU A 118 -0.08 15.59 24.06
CA GLU A 118 -0.04 15.58 25.51
C GLU A 118 0.25 14.18 26.05
N PRO A 119 1.04 14.07 27.15
CA PRO A 119 1.45 12.79 27.71
C PRO A 119 0.32 12.11 28.51
N VAL A 120 -0.81 11.95 27.86
CA VAL A 120 -2.02 11.31 28.38
C VAL A 120 -2.32 10.09 27.51
N ALA A 121 -2.65 8.97 28.16
CA ALA A 121 -3.05 7.78 27.43
C ALA A 121 -4.34 8.05 26.63
N TYR A 122 -4.26 7.82 25.30
CA TYR A 122 -5.42 7.93 24.45
C TYR A 122 -6.49 6.90 24.85
N SER A 123 -7.71 7.34 25.05
CA SER A 123 -8.84 6.48 25.42
C SER A 123 -9.86 6.46 24.25
N TYR A 124 -10.08 5.30 23.69
CA TYR A 124 -11.17 5.08 22.75
C TYR A 124 -12.51 5.27 23.48
N GLY A 125 -13.26 6.31 23.16
CA GLY A 125 -14.60 6.52 23.70
C GLY A 125 -14.86 7.87 24.35
N THR A 126 -13.87 8.75 24.43
CA THR A 126 -14.11 10.15 24.72
C THR A 126 -14.37 10.89 23.40
N ALA A 127 -15.53 11.53 23.31
CA ALA A 127 -15.94 12.34 22.14
C ALA A 127 -15.07 13.63 21.98
N GLU A 128 -14.05 13.81 22.81
CA GLU A 128 -13.32 15.06 23.00
C GLU A 128 -12.00 15.09 22.25
N GLY A 129 -12.01 14.83 20.96
CA GLY A 129 -10.86 15.10 20.11
C GLY A 129 -9.66 14.14 20.25
N PRO A 130 -8.51 14.47 19.62
CA PRO A 130 -7.35 13.57 19.52
C PRO A 130 -6.43 13.60 20.74
N LEU A 131 -6.91 13.94 21.92
CA LEU A 131 -6.11 14.09 23.16
C LEU A 131 -5.20 12.87 23.39
N GLY A 132 -3.87 13.08 23.44
CA GLY A 132 -2.87 12.04 23.65
C GLY A 132 -2.72 11.04 22.50
N TYR A 133 -3.38 11.22 21.35
CA TYR A 133 -3.32 10.27 20.25
C TYR A 133 -1.90 10.10 19.67
N ALA A 134 -1.25 11.20 19.31
CA ALA A 134 0.10 11.19 18.76
C ALA A 134 1.16 10.79 19.79
N TYR A 135 0.91 11.03 21.08
CA TYR A 135 1.76 10.53 22.17
C TYR A 135 1.65 9.01 22.31
N THR A 136 0.43 8.45 22.25
CA THR A 136 0.21 7.00 22.35
C THR A 136 0.69 6.26 21.11
N TYR A 137 0.53 6.87 19.92
CA TYR A 137 0.90 6.28 18.63
C TYR A 137 1.95 7.12 17.88
N PRO A 138 3.19 7.20 18.38
CA PRO A 138 4.23 8.07 17.81
C PRO A 138 4.58 7.70 16.36
N SER A 139 4.32 6.47 15.93
CA SER A 139 4.47 6.03 14.54
C SER A 139 3.56 6.76 13.55
N GLN A 140 2.48 7.38 14.03
CA GLN A 140 1.55 8.15 13.21
C GLN A 140 1.99 9.60 12.99
N ASN A 141 3.03 10.09 13.67
CA ASN A 141 3.47 11.48 13.58
C ASN A 141 3.83 11.90 12.14
N GLY A 142 4.49 11.01 11.37
CA GLY A 142 4.80 11.28 9.98
C GLY A 142 3.54 11.46 9.12
N LEU A 143 2.52 10.62 9.35
CA LEU A 143 1.24 10.70 8.66
C LEU A 143 0.47 11.96 9.06
N ILE A 144 0.46 12.33 10.35
CA ILE A 144 -0.18 13.56 10.86
C ILE A 144 0.45 14.79 10.21
N LEU A 145 1.79 14.86 10.16
CA LEU A 145 2.51 15.97 9.50
C LEU A 145 2.20 16.02 8.00
N TYR A 146 2.17 14.88 7.33
CA TYR A 146 1.79 14.82 5.92
C TYR A 146 0.35 15.32 5.69
N MET A 147 -0.58 14.90 6.55
CA MET A 147 -1.96 15.39 6.52
C MET A 147 -2.06 16.88 6.85
N ALA A 148 -1.24 17.41 7.76
CA ALA A 148 -1.20 18.84 8.05
C ALA A 148 -0.75 19.66 6.83
N VAL A 149 0.25 19.18 6.09
CA VAL A 149 0.66 19.83 4.83
C VAL A 149 -0.49 19.83 3.82
N LEU A 150 -1.21 18.72 3.66
CA LEU A 150 -2.36 18.66 2.76
C LEU A 150 -3.50 19.56 3.24
N ALA A 151 -3.80 19.56 4.53
CA ALA A 151 -4.84 20.40 5.11
C ALA A 151 -4.53 21.89 4.99
N PHE A 152 -3.25 22.27 5.11
CA PHE A 152 -2.81 23.65 4.89
C PHE A 152 -3.13 24.16 3.47
N PHE A 153 -2.91 23.34 2.44
CA PHE A 153 -3.15 23.74 1.06
C PHE A 153 -4.60 23.49 0.58
N PHE A 154 -5.28 22.47 1.07
CA PHE A 154 -6.55 21.99 0.53
C PHE A 154 -7.72 22.06 1.53
N GLY A 155 -7.47 22.45 2.78
CA GLY A 155 -8.51 22.54 3.81
C GLY A 155 -9.26 21.21 3.98
N ASP A 156 -10.58 21.26 3.95
CA ASP A 156 -11.46 20.10 4.12
C ASP A 156 -11.33 19.07 2.98
N ALA A 157 -10.82 19.48 1.83
CA ALA A 157 -10.55 18.56 0.72
C ALA A 157 -9.31 17.69 0.92
N ALA A 158 -8.49 17.93 1.96
CA ALA A 158 -7.24 17.20 2.22
C ALA A 158 -7.42 15.69 2.24
N TYR A 159 -8.53 15.19 2.79
CA TYR A 159 -8.83 13.76 2.82
C TYR A 159 -8.95 13.16 1.41
N VAL A 160 -9.72 13.80 0.55
CA VAL A 160 -9.91 13.36 -0.84
C VAL A 160 -8.60 13.48 -1.63
N VAL A 161 -7.85 14.56 -1.42
CA VAL A 161 -6.53 14.74 -2.04
C VAL A 161 -5.58 13.62 -1.62
N PHE A 162 -5.57 13.24 -0.34
CA PHE A 162 -4.77 12.11 0.12
C PHE A 162 -5.15 10.81 -0.60
N GLN A 163 -6.45 10.52 -0.75
CA GLN A 163 -6.92 9.35 -1.50
C GLN A 163 -6.47 9.37 -2.97
N ILE A 164 -6.52 10.54 -3.61
CA ILE A 164 -6.02 10.71 -4.99
C ILE A 164 -4.50 10.44 -5.06
N LEU A 165 -3.74 10.94 -4.08
CA LEU A 165 -2.31 10.66 -3.98
C LEU A 165 -2.03 9.17 -3.73
N ASN A 166 -2.88 8.47 -2.98
CA ASN A 166 -2.79 7.02 -2.80
C ASN A 166 -2.91 6.26 -4.12
N ILE A 167 -3.73 6.73 -5.08
CA ILE A 167 -3.75 6.15 -6.43
C ILE A 167 -2.37 6.31 -7.09
N GLY A 168 -1.76 7.49 -6.97
CA GLY A 168 -0.42 7.76 -7.48
C GLY A 168 0.63 6.81 -6.88
N PHE A 169 0.65 6.64 -5.55
CA PHE A 169 1.57 5.74 -4.86
C PHE A 169 1.32 4.26 -5.22
N PHE A 170 0.06 3.84 -5.36
CA PHE A 170 -0.26 2.50 -5.82
C PHE A 170 0.29 2.23 -7.23
N ILE A 171 0.03 3.15 -8.17
CA ILE A 171 0.54 3.06 -9.54
C ILE A 171 2.08 3.06 -9.56
N LEU A 172 2.71 3.92 -8.77
CA LEU A 172 4.16 3.98 -8.62
C LEU A 172 4.72 2.63 -8.19
N GLY A 173 4.14 2.01 -7.16
CA GLY A 173 4.53 0.69 -6.68
C GLY A 173 4.41 -0.38 -7.76
N ILE A 174 3.26 -0.45 -8.45
CA ILE A 174 3.01 -1.41 -9.54
C ILE A 174 4.01 -1.23 -10.70
N VAL A 175 4.29 0.01 -11.10
CA VAL A 175 5.25 0.30 -12.18
C VAL A 175 6.66 -0.07 -11.77
N SER A 176 7.05 0.20 -10.53
CA SER A 176 8.36 -0.16 -9.99
C SER A 176 8.53 -1.69 -9.93
N LEU A 177 7.53 -2.42 -9.43
CA LEU A 177 7.51 -3.88 -9.44
C LEU A 177 7.64 -4.43 -10.87
N GLN A 178 6.88 -3.87 -11.81
CA GLN A 178 6.98 -4.30 -13.21
C GLN A 178 8.39 -4.08 -13.77
N ARG A 179 9.02 -2.95 -13.46
CA ARG A 179 10.39 -2.66 -13.94
C ARG A 179 11.40 -3.61 -13.36
N MET A 180 11.28 -4.00 -12.11
CA MET A 180 12.15 -4.99 -11.48
C MET A 180 12.00 -6.39 -12.10
N THR A 181 10.81 -6.77 -12.54
CA THR A 181 10.56 -8.09 -13.12
C THR A 181 10.96 -8.23 -14.58
N VAL A 182 11.22 -7.14 -15.29
CA VAL A 182 11.69 -7.16 -16.69
C VAL A 182 13.10 -7.80 -16.81
N TRP A 183 13.83 -7.95 -15.72
CA TRP A 183 15.16 -8.55 -15.72
C TRP A 183 15.23 -10.02 -16.08
N GLY A 184 14.17 -10.75 -15.90
CA GLY A 184 14.14 -12.18 -16.24
C GLY A 184 13.78 -12.49 -17.69
N ASN A 185 13.86 -11.57 -18.66
CA ASN A 185 13.35 -11.74 -20.03
C ASN A 185 11.83 -12.07 -20.10
N GLU A 186 11.16 -12.13 -18.97
CA GLU A 186 9.73 -12.38 -18.86
C GLU A 186 9.03 -11.04 -18.66
N ARG A 187 8.42 -10.52 -19.72
CA ARG A 187 7.58 -9.33 -19.65
C ARG A 187 6.31 -9.66 -18.88
N CYS A 188 6.40 -9.60 -17.55
CA CYS A 188 5.21 -9.67 -16.71
C CYS A 188 4.31 -8.49 -17.04
N SER A 189 3.07 -8.78 -17.39
CA SER A 189 2.10 -7.76 -17.73
C SER A 189 1.82 -6.86 -16.52
N LEU A 190 1.72 -5.55 -16.76
CA LEU A 190 1.25 -4.59 -15.77
C LEU A 190 -0.09 -5.01 -15.15
N LEU A 191 -0.99 -5.57 -15.97
CA LEU A 191 -2.28 -6.07 -15.54
C LEU A 191 -2.16 -7.24 -14.55
N LEU A 192 -1.14 -8.09 -14.69
CA LEU A 192 -0.92 -9.17 -13.74
C LEU A 192 -0.55 -8.61 -12.36
N TRP A 193 0.38 -7.65 -12.32
CA TRP A 193 0.73 -6.99 -11.07
C TRP A 193 -0.45 -6.27 -10.44
N MET A 194 -1.26 -5.57 -11.25
CA MET A 194 -2.49 -4.93 -10.76
C MET A 194 -3.47 -5.96 -10.19
N ALA A 195 -3.65 -7.11 -10.85
CA ALA A 195 -4.51 -8.17 -10.36
C ALA A 195 -3.98 -8.79 -9.05
N CYS A 196 -2.67 -9.05 -8.95
CA CYS A 196 -2.05 -9.57 -7.73
C CYS A 196 -2.16 -8.60 -6.56
N CYS A 197 -2.08 -7.29 -6.82
CA CYS A 197 -2.17 -6.25 -5.81
C CYS A 197 -3.61 -5.74 -5.60
N LEU A 198 -4.61 -6.31 -6.26
CA LEU A 198 -6.01 -5.86 -6.16
C LEU A 198 -6.51 -5.81 -4.70
N PRO A 199 -6.30 -6.82 -3.85
CA PRO A 199 -6.74 -6.74 -2.46
C PRO A 199 -6.10 -5.57 -1.71
N PHE A 200 -4.86 -5.26 -2.03
CA PHE A 200 -4.13 -4.16 -1.42
C PHE A 200 -4.68 -2.78 -1.84
N SER A 201 -5.25 -2.67 -3.03
CA SER A 201 -5.82 -1.43 -3.55
C SER A 201 -6.99 -0.88 -2.71
N PHE A 202 -7.62 -1.70 -1.87
CA PHE A 202 -8.64 -1.22 -0.94
C PHE A 202 -8.11 -0.14 0.02
N TYR A 203 -6.81 -0.18 0.35
CA TYR A 203 -6.18 0.84 1.20
C TYR A 203 -6.08 2.22 0.55
N ILE A 204 -6.40 2.36 -0.75
CA ILE A 204 -6.48 3.67 -1.42
C ILE A 204 -7.50 4.57 -0.75
N LEU A 205 -8.58 4.00 -0.21
CA LEU A 205 -9.67 4.76 0.43
C LEU A 205 -9.33 5.27 1.83
N PHE A 206 -8.30 4.72 2.48
CA PHE A 206 -8.00 5.01 3.88
C PHE A 206 -6.82 5.96 4.04
N VAL A 207 -6.88 6.81 5.04
CA VAL A 207 -5.75 7.64 5.46
C VAL A 207 -4.82 6.81 6.35
N TYR A 208 -4.00 6.00 5.69
CA TYR A 208 -2.93 5.22 6.32
C TYR A 208 -1.64 5.37 5.52
N GLY A 209 -0.52 5.24 6.19
CA GLY A 209 0.80 5.23 5.55
C GLY A 209 1.04 4.04 4.61
N THR A 210 0.07 3.13 4.47
CA THR A 210 0.18 1.87 3.71
C THR A 210 0.43 2.09 2.22
N MET A 211 -0.29 3.00 1.57
CA MET A 211 -0.11 3.29 0.14
C MET A 211 1.18 4.06 -0.16
N PRO A 212 1.47 5.18 0.52
CA PRO A 212 2.77 5.83 0.42
C PRO A 212 3.92 4.87 0.69
N GLY A 213 3.86 4.10 1.79
CA GLY A 213 4.87 3.11 2.13
C GLY A 213 5.08 2.05 1.04
N PHE A 214 4.00 1.50 0.46
CA PHE A 214 4.09 0.57 -0.66
C PHE A 214 4.78 1.19 -1.88
N GLY A 215 4.29 2.35 -2.33
CA GLY A 215 4.81 3.02 -3.52
C GLY A 215 6.28 3.39 -3.38
N LEU A 216 6.65 3.98 -2.25
CA LEU A 216 8.02 4.42 -1.97
C LEU A 216 8.97 3.24 -1.75
N SER A 217 8.55 2.20 -1.03
CA SER A 217 9.36 0.99 -0.84
C SER A 217 9.66 0.28 -2.17
N CYS A 218 8.65 0.13 -3.04
CA CYS A 218 8.86 -0.45 -4.36
C CYS A 218 9.79 0.41 -5.23
N LEU A 219 9.66 1.74 -5.18
CA LEU A 219 10.56 2.66 -5.86
C LEU A 219 11.98 2.54 -5.32
N ALA A 220 12.15 2.53 -4.01
CA ALA A 220 13.47 2.39 -3.37
C ALA A 220 14.16 1.09 -3.81
N MET A 221 13.44 -0.02 -3.80
CA MET A 221 13.96 -1.31 -4.28
C MET A 221 14.34 -1.25 -5.76
N GLU A 222 13.48 -0.71 -6.65
CA GLU A 222 13.79 -0.53 -8.07
C GLU A 222 15.08 0.26 -8.26
N ARG A 223 15.23 1.36 -7.52
CA ARG A 223 16.40 2.23 -7.62
C ARG A 223 17.67 1.60 -7.07
N LEU A 224 17.57 0.90 -5.94
CA LEU A 224 18.70 0.17 -5.37
C LEU A 224 19.22 -0.89 -6.35
N VAL A 225 18.31 -1.64 -6.94
CA VAL A 225 18.67 -2.68 -7.89
C VAL A 225 19.36 -2.07 -9.13
N ARG A 226 18.84 -0.97 -9.68
CA ARG A 226 19.49 -0.24 -10.78
C ARG A 226 20.85 0.30 -10.39
N TYR A 227 21.00 0.80 -9.18
CA TYR A 227 22.30 1.26 -8.69
C TYR A 227 23.33 0.12 -8.66
N VAL A 228 22.94 -1.05 -8.17
CA VAL A 228 23.82 -2.23 -8.13
C VAL A 228 24.20 -2.71 -9.53
N GLU A 229 23.29 -2.64 -10.51
CA GLU A 229 23.55 -3.12 -11.87
C GLU A 229 24.24 -2.09 -12.77
N GLU A 230 23.84 -0.84 -12.70
CA GLU A 230 24.27 0.20 -13.62
C GLU A 230 25.31 1.16 -13.00
N GLY A 231 25.54 1.09 -11.67
CA GLY A 231 26.51 1.95 -10.96
C GLY A 231 26.13 3.44 -10.91
N ARG A 232 24.89 3.79 -11.22
CA ARG A 232 24.46 5.20 -11.31
C ARG A 232 24.18 5.78 -9.92
N GLY A 233 25.06 6.65 -9.43
CA GLY A 233 24.90 7.33 -8.13
C GLY A 233 23.57 8.05 -7.96
N ARG A 234 22.94 8.55 -9.02
CA ARG A 234 21.60 9.15 -8.99
C ARG A 234 20.53 8.17 -8.49
N ASP A 235 20.59 6.91 -8.90
CA ASP A 235 19.60 5.90 -8.48
C ASP A 235 19.74 5.57 -6.99
N PHE A 236 20.96 5.59 -6.45
CA PHE A 236 21.19 5.50 -5.01
C PHE A 236 20.47 6.62 -4.23
N TRP A 237 20.67 7.87 -4.64
CA TRP A 237 20.06 9.02 -3.96
C TRP A 237 18.54 9.06 -4.05
N ILE A 238 17.97 8.69 -5.20
CA ILE A 238 16.51 8.57 -5.35
C ILE A 238 15.96 7.47 -4.44
N GLY A 239 16.63 6.31 -4.38
CA GLY A 239 16.27 5.21 -3.49
C GLY A 239 16.34 5.61 -2.03
N ALA A 240 17.43 6.27 -1.61
CA ALA A 240 17.60 6.76 -0.25
C ALA A 240 16.52 7.78 0.14
N ALA A 241 16.20 8.73 -0.75
CA ALA A 241 15.13 9.69 -0.52
C ALA A 241 13.76 9.00 -0.38
N ALA A 242 13.48 7.96 -1.17
CA ALA A 242 12.23 7.21 -1.09
C ALA A 242 12.09 6.38 0.20
N VAL A 243 13.21 5.99 0.85
CA VAL A 243 13.20 5.33 2.16
C VAL A 243 13.00 6.33 3.29
N ALA A 244 13.51 7.55 3.12
CA ALA A 244 13.47 8.59 4.15
C ALA A 244 12.11 9.32 4.22
N ALA A 245 11.30 9.24 3.15
CA ALA A 245 9.99 9.87 3.06
C ALA A 245 8.87 9.01 3.64
#